data_923f35f7495389fd2b94fc46380cdab0
#
_entry.id   923f35f7495389fd2b94fc46380cdab0
#
_cell.length_a   1.000
_cell.length_b   1.000
_cell.length_c   1.000
_cell.angle_alpha   90.00
_cell.angle_beta   90.00
_cell.angle_gamma   90.00
#
_symmetry.space_group_name_H-M   'P 1'
#
loop_
_entity.id
_entity.type
_entity.pdbx_description
1 polymer ?
#
loop_
_entity_poly.entity_id
_entity_poly.type
_entity_poly.pdbx_seq_one_letter_code
_entity_poly.pdbx_strand_id
1 'polypeptide(L)'
;MDKIIDAEKEIINAIAGTENDAPVLMINQNRYKKYEYPQGDLYKKWRSVNKEMIDSVGGKIIWTLPVKGQVLINGHLEALDEILAYWYPSHSSFLEMVNSPNRIENFEIRKELIEYAIIHRCDGTNPPTI
;
A
#
# COMPACT_ATOMS: atom_id res chain seq x y z
N MET A 1 -12.84 6.47 5.88
CA MET A 1 -12.23 7.32 4.87
C MET A 1 -10.79 6.92 4.63
N ASP A 2 -10.42 6.82 3.38
CA ASP A 2 -9.11 6.31 2.96
C ASP A 2 -8.07 7.43 2.94
N LYS A 3 -7.38 7.64 4.05
CA LYS A 3 -6.34 8.66 4.16
C LYS A 3 -5.26 8.24 5.14
N ILE A 4 -4.09 8.86 5.02
CA ILE A 4 -2.99 8.65 5.95
C ILE A 4 -3.38 9.19 7.33
N ILE A 5 -3.12 8.41 8.37
CA ILE A 5 -3.35 8.82 9.76
C ILE A 5 -2.50 10.04 10.08
N ASP A 6 -3.09 11.08 10.70
CA ASP A 6 -2.42 12.36 10.93
C ASP A 6 -1.08 12.24 11.66
N ALA A 7 -1.00 11.41 12.69
CA ALA A 7 0.24 11.19 13.44
C ALA A 7 1.35 10.62 12.54
N GLU A 8 1.02 9.70 11.64
CA GLU A 8 1.97 9.11 10.69
C GLU A 8 2.38 10.12 9.62
N LYS A 9 1.44 10.95 9.17
CA LYS A 9 1.73 12.02 8.22
C LYS A 9 2.77 12.98 8.78
N GLU A 10 2.67 13.34 10.06
CA GLU A 10 3.65 14.20 10.72
C GLU A 10 5.03 13.54 10.78
N ILE A 11 5.09 12.26 11.13
CA ILE A 11 6.34 11.51 11.20
C ILE A 11 7.01 11.43 9.83
N ILE A 12 6.25 11.05 8.80
CA ILE A 12 6.77 10.92 7.45
C ILE A 12 7.29 12.27 6.94
N ASN A 13 6.52 13.33 7.13
CA ASN A 13 6.93 14.68 6.71
C ASN A 13 8.17 15.17 7.44
N ALA A 14 8.34 14.81 8.71
CA ALA A 14 9.51 15.20 9.49
C ALA A 14 10.79 14.49 9.04
N ILE A 15 10.68 13.29 8.47
CA ILE A 15 11.81 12.49 8.00
C ILE A 15 12.14 12.79 6.53
N ALA A 16 11.12 12.98 5.72
CA ALA A 16 11.25 13.10 4.26
C ALA A 16 12.19 14.23 3.85
N GLY A 17 13.17 13.90 2.99
CA GLY A 17 14.12 14.87 2.46
C GLY A 17 15.20 15.30 3.43
N THR A 18 15.26 14.75 4.63
CA THR A 18 16.33 15.02 5.60
C THR A 18 17.43 13.99 5.50
N GLU A 19 18.53 14.21 6.23
CA GLU A 19 19.64 13.23 6.32
C GLU A 19 19.20 11.91 6.97
N ASN A 20 18.08 11.91 7.68
CA ASN A 20 17.54 10.72 8.34
C ASN A 20 16.53 9.98 7.46
N ASP A 21 16.30 10.45 6.23
CA ASP A 21 15.36 9.79 5.33
C ASP A 21 15.94 8.45 4.87
N ALA A 22 15.19 7.39 5.10
CA ALA A 22 15.60 6.03 4.85
C ALA A 22 14.56 5.31 3.99
N PRO A 23 14.95 4.18 3.36
CA PRO A 23 13.98 3.35 2.64
C PRO A 23 12.85 2.89 3.54
N VAL A 24 11.67 2.78 2.97
CA VAL A 24 10.46 2.39 3.71
C VAL A 24 9.74 1.27 2.98
N LEU A 25 9.25 0.30 3.75
CA LEU A 25 8.46 -0.81 3.25
C LEU A 25 7.04 -0.65 3.76
N MET A 26 6.09 -0.49 2.84
CA MET A 26 4.67 -0.39 3.17
C MET A 26 4.02 -1.75 2.95
N ILE A 27 3.61 -2.39 4.04
CA ILE A 27 2.90 -3.67 4.00
C ILE A 27 1.41 -3.37 4.02
N ASN A 28 0.74 -3.77 2.96
CA ASN A 28 -0.69 -3.56 2.78
C ASN A 28 -1.43 -4.87 3.05
N GLN A 29 -2.50 -4.79 3.85
CA GLN A 29 -3.39 -5.91 4.12
C GLN A 29 -4.78 -5.50 3.65
N ASN A 30 -5.27 -6.12 2.59
CA ASN A 30 -6.48 -5.67 1.91
C ASN A 30 -7.58 -6.72 1.86
N ARG A 31 -8.81 -6.24 2.01
CA ARG A 31 -10.02 -6.97 1.67
C ARG A 31 -10.74 -6.20 0.58
N TYR A 32 -11.12 -6.90 -0.48
CA TYR A 32 -11.73 -6.30 -1.66
C TYR A 32 -13.22 -6.55 -1.71
N LYS A 33 -13.89 -5.75 -2.52
CA LYS A 33 -15.30 -5.94 -2.84
C LYS A 33 -15.52 -7.35 -3.39
N LYS A 34 -16.61 -7.96 -2.98
CA LYS A 34 -16.97 -9.34 -3.35
C LYS A 34 -16.88 -9.54 -4.86
N TYR A 35 -16.28 -10.65 -5.29
CA TYR A 35 -16.08 -11.07 -6.68
C TYR A 35 -15.03 -10.27 -7.47
N GLU A 36 -14.37 -9.28 -6.88
CA GLU A 36 -13.32 -8.54 -7.59
C GLU A 36 -11.97 -9.25 -7.60
N TYR A 37 -11.54 -9.73 -6.44
CA TYR A 37 -10.21 -10.34 -6.34
C TYR A 37 -10.26 -11.83 -6.71
N PRO A 38 -9.31 -12.36 -7.51
CA PRO A 38 -8.21 -11.65 -8.16
C PRO A 38 -8.45 -11.32 -9.65
N GLN A 39 -9.61 -11.63 -10.23
CA GLN A 39 -9.85 -11.57 -11.67
C GLN A 39 -10.76 -10.43 -12.14
N GLY A 40 -11.31 -9.66 -11.21
CA GLY A 40 -12.21 -8.56 -11.55
C GLY A 40 -11.53 -7.42 -12.29
N ASP A 41 -12.26 -6.73 -13.15
CA ASP A 41 -11.72 -5.63 -13.94
C ASP A 41 -11.29 -4.45 -13.08
N LEU A 42 -12.03 -4.17 -12.03
CA LEU A 42 -11.70 -3.07 -11.11
C LEU A 42 -10.40 -3.34 -10.35
N TYR A 43 -10.22 -4.58 -9.86
CA TYR A 43 -8.99 -5.00 -9.20
C TYR A 43 -7.78 -4.89 -10.15
N LYS A 44 -7.94 -5.38 -11.39
CA LYS A 44 -6.86 -5.33 -12.39
C LYS A 44 -6.48 -3.90 -12.74
N LYS A 45 -7.46 -3.02 -12.85
CA LYS A 45 -7.22 -1.60 -13.12
C LYS A 45 -6.47 -0.94 -11.97
N TRP A 46 -6.86 -1.23 -10.73
CA TRP A 46 -6.19 -0.72 -9.55
C TRP A 46 -4.72 -1.16 -9.51
N ARG A 47 -4.45 -2.43 -9.80
CA ARG A 47 -3.09 -2.95 -9.84
C ARG A 47 -2.23 -2.22 -10.88
N SER A 48 -2.80 -1.95 -12.05
CA SER A 48 -2.11 -1.24 -13.12
C SER A 48 -1.79 0.21 -12.74
N VAL A 49 -2.77 0.95 -12.24
CA VAL A 49 -2.59 2.34 -11.82
C VAL A 49 -1.59 2.44 -10.67
N ASN A 50 -1.71 1.54 -9.71
CA ASN A 50 -0.85 1.50 -8.54
C ASN A 50 0.62 1.22 -8.92
N LYS A 51 0.84 0.27 -9.82
CA LYS A 51 2.18 -0.05 -10.33
C LYS A 51 2.81 1.16 -11.00
N GLU A 52 2.04 1.86 -11.83
CA GLU A 52 2.51 3.06 -12.53
C GLU A 52 2.94 4.15 -11.54
N MET A 53 2.14 4.39 -10.50
CA MET A 53 2.46 5.37 -9.46
C MET A 53 3.74 5.00 -8.70
N ILE A 54 3.87 3.74 -8.31
CA ILE A 54 5.03 3.24 -7.57
C ILE A 54 6.29 3.31 -8.43
N ASP A 55 6.21 2.84 -9.68
CA ASP A 55 7.35 2.86 -10.60
C ASP A 55 7.84 4.28 -10.85
N SER A 56 6.94 5.26 -10.91
CA SER A 56 7.28 6.65 -11.23
C SER A 56 8.21 7.31 -10.20
N VAL A 57 8.28 6.79 -8.98
CA VAL A 57 9.11 7.33 -7.89
C VAL A 57 10.27 6.41 -7.50
N GLY A 58 10.55 5.40 -8.32
CA GLY A 58 11.61 4.44 -8.02
C GLY A 58 11.23 3.39 -6.98
N GLY A 59 9.94 3.28 -6.68
CA GLY A 59 9.44 2.25 -5.81
C GLY A 59 9.37 0.89 -6.49
N LYS A 60 9.10 -0.15 -5.72
CA LYS A 60 9.02 -1.52 -6.21
C LYS A 60 7.91 -2.27 -5.50
N ILE A 61 7.17 -3.07 -6.26
CA ILE A 61 6.28 -4.08 -5.68
C ILE A 61 7.15 -5.32 -5.49
N ILE A 62 7.54 -5.59 -4.24
CA ILE A 62 8.45 -6.71 -3.95
C ILE A 62 7.75 -8.04 -4.12
N TRP A 63 6.53 -8.15 -3.56
CA TRP A 63 5.69 -9.34 -3.70
C TRP A 63 4.25 -9.02 -3.34
N THR A 64 3.37 -9.93 -3.76
CA THR A 64 1.97 -9.93 -3.35
C THR A 64 1.59 -11.37 -3.00
N LEU A 65 0.78 -11.53 -1.96
CA LEU A 65 0.39 -12.84 -1.46
C LEU A 65 -1.13 -12.95 -1.36
N PRO A 66 -1.73 -13.90 -2.08
CA PRO A 66 -3.13 -14.23 -1.83
C PRO A 66 -3.28 -14.84 -0.42
N VAL A 67 -4.25 -14.37 0.33
CA VAL A 67 -4.55 -14.93 1.64
C VAL A 67 -5.57 -16.05 1.45
N LYS A 68 -5.25 -17.24 1.93
CA LYS A 68 -6.13 -18.41 1.80
C LYS A 68 -7.09 -18.55 2.99
N GLY A 69 -6.72 -18.01 4.14
CA GLY A 69 -7.55 -18.05 5.34
C GLY A 69 -6.81 -17.48 6.53
N GLN A 70 -7.51 -17.24 7.61
CA GLN A 70 -6.93 -16.79 8.87
C GLN A 70 -6.84 -17.97 9.82
N VAL A 71 -5.63 -18.47 10.05
CA VAL A 71 -5.39 -19.64 10.91
C VAL A 71 -5.71 -19.35 12.37
N LEU A 72 -5.44 -18.11 12.80
CA LEU A 72 -5.70 -17.69 14.18
C LEU A 72 -6.09 -16.24 14.21
N ILE A 73 -7.17 -15.93 14.92
CA ILE A 73 -7.62 -14.56 15.17
C ILE A 73 -7.73 -14.38 16.68
N ASN A 74 -7.02 -13.39 17.21
CA ASN A 74 -7.12 -12.99 18.61
C ASN A 74 -7.57 -11.52 18.64
N GLY A 75 -8.81 -11.30 19.02
CA GLY A 75 -9.44 -9.99 18.94
C GLY A 75 -10.30 -9.84 17.69
N HIS A 76 -10.66 -8.60 17.37
CA HIS A 76 -11.49 -8.31 16.19
C HIS A 76 -10.61 -8.08 14.96
N LEU A 77 -10.85 -8.86 13.92
CA LEU A 77 -10.12 -8.74 12.66
C LEU A 77 -11.03 -9.06 11.48
N GLU A 78 -10.94 -8.24 10.44
CA GLU A 78 -11.62 -8.51 9.18
C GLU A 78 -10.87 -9.58 8.39
N ALA A 79 -11.61 -10.45 7.70
CA ALA A 79 -11.00 -11.43 6.80
C ALA A 79 -10.33 -10.71 5.64
N LEU A 80 -9.12 -11.11 5.30
CA LEU A 80 -8.32 -10.46 4.26
C LEU A 80 -8.22 -11.32 3.01
N ASP A 81 -8.03 -10.65 1.86
CA ASP A 81 -7.86 -11.31 0.57
C ASP A 81 -6.40 -11.33 0.12
N GLU A 82 -5.65 -10.27 0.41
CA GLU A 82 -4.30 -10.12 -0.14
C GLU A 82 -3.41 -9.30 0.78
N ILE A 83 -2.12 -9.66 0.80
CA ILE A 83 -1.07 -8.88 1.47
C ILE A 83 -0.06 -8.47 0.39
N LEU A 84 0.32 -7.20 0.39
CA LEU A 84 1.21 -6.63 -0.63
C LEU A 84 2.37 -5.92 0.03
N ALA A 85 3.57 -6.06 -0.53
CA ALA A 85 4.77 -5.40 -0.03
C ALA A 85 5.26 -4.38 -1.06
N TYR A 86 5.12 -3.10 -0.74
CA TYR A 86 5.53 -1.98 -1.58
C TYR A 86 6.73 -1.29 -0.95
N TRP A 87 7.83 -1.24 -1.68
CA TRP A 87 9.07 -0.63 -1.22
C TRP A 87 9.32 0.71 -1.88
N TYR A 88 9.82 1.67 -1.10
CA TYR A 88 10.21 3.00 -1.61
C TYR A 88 11.63 3.29 -1.14
N PRO A 89 12.47 3.93 -2.00
CA PRO A 89 13.85 4.24 -1.63
C PRO A 89 13.96 5.27 -0.51
N SER A 90 12.90 6.02 -0.25
CA SER A 90 12.86 7.03 0.80
C SER A 90 11.43 7.37 1.17
N HIS A 91 11.23 8.00 2.31
CA HIS A 91 9.93 8.53 2.71
C HIS A 91 9.50 9.65 1.76
N SER A 92 10.48 10.42 1.26
CA SER A 92 10.24 11.45 0.25
C SER A 92 9.62 10.87 -1.03
N SER A 93 10.14 9.74 -1.50
CA SER A 93 9.58 9.05 -2.67
C SER A 93 8.16 8.58 -2.44
N PHE A 94 7.87 8.08 -1.25
CA PHE A 94 6.49 7.70 -0.89
C PHE A 94 5.55 8.92 -0.99
N LEU A 95 5.96 10.07 -0.45
CA LEU A 95 5.16 11.29 -0.53
C LEU A 95 4.96 11.76 -1.97
N GLU A 96 5.98 11.65 -2.81
CA GLU A 96 5.84 11.96 -4.23
C GLU A 96 4.80 11.04 -4.89
N MET A 97 4.82 9.76 -4.54
CA MET A 97 3.87 8.78 -5.07
C MET A 97 2.43 9.15 -4.69
N VAL A 98 2.17 9.44 -3.42
CA VAL A 98 0.80 9.78 -2.97
C VAL A 98 0.32 11.12 -3.49
N ASN A 99 1.22 11.96 -3.99
CA ASN A 99 0.91 13.26 -4.59
C ASN A 99 1.02 13.25 -6.12
N SER A 100 1.20 12.08 -6.74
CA SER A 100 1.35 11.95 -8.19
C SER A 100 0.06 12.34 -8.92
N PRO A 101 0.16 12.62 -10.24
CA PRO A 101 -1.05 12.95 -11.05
C PRO A 101 -2.11 11.84 -11.03
N ASN A 102 -1.70 10.59 -10.89
CA ASN A 102 -2.61 9.45 -10.90
C ASN A 102 -3.34 9.25 -9.55
N ARG A 103 -3.04 10.06 -8.54
CA ARG A 103 -3.62 9.89 -7.19
C ARG A 103 -5.16 9.94 -7.17
N ILE A 104 -5.74 10.79 -8.00
CA ILE A 104 -7.20 10.95 -8.03
C ILE A 104 -7.85 9.70 -8.62
N GLU A 105 -7.33 9.18 -9.73
CA GLU A 105 -7.82 7.94 -10.32
C GLU A 105 -7.66 6.78 -9.33
N ASN A 106 -6.50 6.67 -8.71
CA ASN A 106 -6.24 5.64 -7.70
C ASN A 106 -7.25 5.72 -6.54
N PHE A 107 -7.48 6.92 -6.03
CA PHE A 107 -8.43 7.16 -4.95
C PHE A 107 -9.85 6.72 -5.32
N GLU A 108 -10.31 7.08 -6.52
CA GLU A 108 -11.66 6.72 -6.99
C GLU A 108 -11.79 5.20 -7.13
N ILE A 109 -10.76 4.52 -7.64
CA ILE A 109 -10.78 3.06 -7.75
C ILE A 109 -10.78 2.41 -6.35
N ARG A 110 -9.93 2.87 -5.45
CA ARG A 110 -9.85 2.34 -4.08
C ARG A 110 -11.19 2.45 -3.36
N LYS A 111 -11.85 3.56 -3.53
CA LYS A 111 -13.15 3.84 -2.90
C LYS A 111 -14.21 2.80 -3.27
N GLU A 112 -14.19 2.31 -4.50
CA GLU A 112 -15.12 1.30 -4.97
C GLU A 112 -14.65 -0.12 -4.73
N LEU A 113 -13.33 -0.35 -4.77
CA LEU A 113 -12.73 -1.68 -4.75
C LEU A 113 -12.47 -2.20 -3.33
N ILE A 114 -11.94 -1.34 -2.47
CA ILE A 114 -11.40 -1.78 -1.18
C ILE A 114 -12.44 -1.60 -0.09
N GLU A 115 -12.79 -2.71 0.57
CA GLU A 115 -13.71 -2.68 1.72
C GLU A 115 -12.97 -2.41 3.02
N TYR A 116 -11.73 -2.94 3.13
CA TYR A 116 -10.93 -2.82 4.34
C TYR A 116 -9.45 -2.86 3.96
N ALA A 117 -8.67 -1.98 4.56
CA ALA A 117 -7.24 -1.96 4.32
C ALA A 117 -6.49 -1.42 5.53
N ILE A 118 -5.35 -2.02 5.78
CA ILE A 118 -4.35 -1.48 6.70
C ILE A 118 -3.04 -1.39 5.93
N ILE A 119 -2.33 -0.27 6.09
CA ILE A 119 -0.99 -0.12 5.56
C ILE A 119 -0.06 0.10 6.75
N HIS A 120 0.95 -0.75 6.87
CA HIS A 120 1.97 -0.66 7.91
C HIS A 120 3.22 -0.03 7.34
N ARG A 121 3.78 0.97 8.03
CA ARG A 121 5.06 1.56 7.68
C ARG A 121 6.15 0.76 8.39
N CYS A 122 6.98 0.08 7.61
CA CYS A 122 8.03 -0.80 8.10
C CYS A 122 9.39 -0.35 7.60
N ASP A 123 10.46 -0.81 8.26
CA ASP A 123 11.82 -0.52 7.82
C ASP A 123 12.07 -1.15 6.45
N GLY A 124 12.50 -0.33 5.49
CA GLY A 124 12.79 -0.76 4.13
C GLY A 124 14.28 -0.96 3.83
N THR A 125 15.16 -0.86 4.84
CA THR A 125 16.61 -0.96 4.63
C THR A 125 17.02 -2.33 4.08
N ASN A 126 16.42 -3.40 4.60
CA ASN A 126 16.66 -4.76 4.12
C ASN A 126 15.31 -5.45 3.95
N PRO A 127 14.58 -5.13 2.86
CA PRO A 127 13.24 -5.68 2.70
C PRO A 127 13.27 -7.19 2.53
N PRO A 128 12.36 -7.91 3.18
CA PRO A 128 12.28 -9.35 3.02
C PRO A 128 11.87 -9.72 1.61
N THR A 129 12.45 -10.79 1.09
CA THR A 129 12.10 -11.34 -0.21
C THR A 129 11.54 -12.75 -0.02
N ILE A 130 10.73 -13.15 -0.97
CA ILE A 130 10.15 -14.49 -0.97
C ILE A 130 10.81 -15.32 -2.05
#